data_ecad132b31907b612b50a2a7f45fb0bf
#
_entry.id   ecad132b31907b612b50a2a7f45fb0bf
#
_cell.length_a   1.000
_cell.length_b   1.000
_cell.length_c   1.000
_cell.angle_alpha   90.00
_cell.angle_beta   90.00
_cell.angle_gamma   90.00
#
_symmetry.space_group_name_H-M   'P 1'
#
loop_
_entity.id
_entity.type
_entity.pdbx_description
1 polymer ?
#
loop_
_entity_poly.entity_id
_entity_poly.type
_entity_poly.pdbx_seq_one_letter_code
_entity_poly.pdbx_strand_id
1 'polypeptide(L)'
;MRGVASALLGVENEVNLLDMEASIEHLARGTPGGVDCMLVVVEPYYRAMETAGRIVPLARELGITRLLGIANKVRDTEDSRAIRDYCRSKDLELAIEIPFDDAVRAADRRGHALIDDAPDSPTARAVADLARQLY
;
A
#
# COMPACT_ATOMS: atom_id res chain seq x y z
N MET A 1 -11.25 15.10 13.04
CA MET A 1 -10.14 14.26 12.54
C MET A 1 -9.09 15.01 11.70
N ARG A 2 -9.39 16.17 11.12
CA ARG A 2 -8.39 16.99 10.39
C ARG A 2 -7.19 17.45 11.25
N GLY A 3 -7.36 17.65 12.55
CA GLY A 3 -6.30 18.20 13.42
C GLY A 3 -5.21 17.20 13.84
N VAL A 4 -5.50 15.90 13.90
CA VAL A 4 -4.52 14.90 14.35
C VAL A 4 -3.54 14.54 13.23
N ALA A 5 -4.04 14.36 12.01
CA ALA A 5 -3.16 14.09 10.85
C ALA A 5 -2.22 15.28 10.57
N SER A 6 -2.72 16.51 10.67
CA SER A 6 -1.90 17.72 10.48
C SER A 6 -0.85 17.95 11.59
N ALA A 7 -1.08 17.44 12.80
CA ALA A 7 -0.14 17.57 13.93
C ALA A 7 1.02 16.55 13.88
N LEU A 8 0.81 15.42 13.16
CA LEU A 8 1.82 14.39 12.98
C LEU A 8 2.74 14.63 11.77
N LEU A 9 2.34 15.52 10.88
CA LEU A 9 3.12 15.87 9.69
C LEU A 9 4.10 16.98 10.03
N GLY A 10 5.39 16.69 9.98
CA GLY A 10 6.44 17.70 10.07
C GLY A 10 7.42 17.57 11.24
N VAL A 11 7.48 16.43 11.91
CA VAL A 11 8.57 16.15 12.85
C VAL A 11 9.74 15.56 12.04
N GLU A 12 10.86 16.26 12.00
CA GLU A 12 12.07 15.80 11.31
C GLU A 12 12.55 14.47 11.89
N ASN A 13 12.88 13.50 11.02
CA ASN A 13 13.35 12.15 11.36
C ASN A 13 12.27 11.19 11.93
N GLU A 14 10.99 11.49 11.79
CA GLU A 14 9.93 10.54 12.11
C GLU A 14 9.25 10.00 10.84
N VAL A 15 8.89 8.72 10.88
CA VAL A 15 8.06 8.08 9.85
C VAL A 15 6.67 7.92 10.38
N ASN A 16 5.74 8.56 9.71
CA ASN A 16 4.34 8.48 10.03
C ASN A 16 3.63 7.61 8.98
N LEU A 17 3.10 6.47 9.40
CA LEU A 17 2.28 5.60 8.57
C LEU A 17 0.81 5.87 8.85
N LEU A 18 0.10 6.32 7.82
CA LEU A 18 -1.35 6.52 7.88
C LEU A 18 -2.04 5.33 7.22
N ASP A 19 -2.65 4.47 8.02
CA ASP A 19 -3.52 3.41 7.53
C ASP A 19 -4.88 4.01 7.17
N MET A 20 -5.22 3.96 5.88
CA MET A 20 -6.43 4.57 5.35
C MET A 20 -7.31 3.52 4.70
N GLU A 21 -8.58 3.55 5.06
CA GLU A 21 -9.58 2.81 4.30
C GLU A 21 -9.62 3.30 2.85
N ALA A 22 -9.65 2.37 1.89
CA ALA A 22 -9.68 2.66 0.45
C ALA A 22 -11.02 3.29 0.02
N SER A 23 -11.41 4.38 0.68
CA SER A 23 -12.60 5.14 0.32
C SER A 23 -12.22 6.46 -0.33
N ILE A 24 -12.73 6.66 -1.52
CA ILE A 24 -12.56 7.89 -2.31
C ILE A 24 -13.00 9.13 -1.53
N GLU A 25 -13.97 8.98 -0.62
CA GLU A 25 -14.51 10.07 0.19
C GLU A 25 -13.50 10.62 1.21
N HIS A 26 -12.65 9.77 1.77
CA HIS A 26 -11.62 10.19 2.73
C HIS A 26 -10.50 10.98 2.03
N LEU A 27 -10.10 10.55 0.84
CA LEU A 27 -9.15 11.29 0.01
C LEU A 27 -9.73 12.66 -0.41
N ALA A 28 -10.98 12.70 -0.85
CA ALA A 28 -11.64 13.94 -1.30
C ALA A 28 -11.83 14.98 -0.17
N ARG A 29 -11.85 14.58 1.09
CA ARG A 29 -12.06 15.48 2.24
C ARG A 29 -10.79 16.14 2.80
N GLY A 30 -9.65 16.01 2.14
CA GLY A 30 -8.48 16.84 2.39
C GLY A 30 -7.50 16.29 3.43
N THR A 31 -7.20 15.00 3.41
CA THR A 31 -6.14 14.40 4.23
C THR A 31 -4.72 14.52 3.64
N PRO A 32 -4.50 14.69 2.33
CA PRO A 32 -3.19 14.46 1.73
C PRO A 32 -2.24 15.64 1.65
N GLY A 33 -2.59 16.81 2.10
CA GLY A 33 -1.66 17.93 2.08
C GLY A 33 -0.51 17.72 3.09
N GLY A 34 0.56 17.07 2.64
CA GLY A 34 1.72 16.81 3.47
C GLY A 34 2.14 15.33 3.54
N VAL A 35 1.58 14.47 2.69
CA VAL A 35 2.02 13.07 2.56
C VAL A 35 3.11 13.01 1.49
N ASP A 36 4.28 12.49 1.86
CA ASP A 36 5.43 12.37 0.95
C ASP A 36 5.26 11.25 -0.07
N CYS A 37 4.58 10.18 0.30
CA CYS A 37 4.35 9.02 -0.55
C CYS A 37 3.01 8.35 -0.22
N MET A 38 2.27 7.93 -1.23
CA MET A 38 1.09 7.09 -1.06
C MET A 38 1.34 5.70 -1.64
N LEU A 39 1.10 4.68 -0.82
CA LEU A 39 1.15 3.28 -1.21
C LEU A 39 -0.27 2.82 -1.58
N VAL A 40 -0.46 2.42 -2.82
CA VAL A 40 -1.72 1.90 -3.34
C VAL A 40 -1.64 0.38 -3.37
N VAL A 41 -2.27 -0.27 -2.39
CA VAL A 41 -2.28 -1.74 -2.28
C VAL A 41 -3.33 -2.33 -3.22
N VAL A 42 -2.88 -3.25 -4.09
CA VAL A 42 -3.70 -3.86 -5.14
C VAL A 42 -3.65 -5.37 -5.01
N GLU A 43 -4.80 -6.01 -4.89
CA GLU A 43 -4.94 -7.46 -4.94
C GLU A 43 -5.34 -7.92 -6.37
N PRO A 44 -5.10 -9.20 -6.76
CA PRO A 44 -5.37 -9.71 -8.10
C PRO A 44 -6.86 -9.99 -8.36
N TYR A 45 -7.72 -9.08 -7.92
CA TYR A 45 -9.16 -9.15 -8.10
C TYR A 45 -9.66 -7.93 -8.85
N TYR A 46 -10.59 -8.12 -9.75
CA TYR A 46 -11.16 -7.05 -10.58
C TYR A 46 -11.58 -5.82 -9.75
N ARG A 47 -12.30 -6.04 -8.66
CA ARG A 47 -12.78 -4.93 -7.81
C ARG A 47 -11.65 -4.17 -7.12
N ALA A 48 -10.59 -4.87 -6.70
CA ALA A 48 -9.43 -4.23 -6.08
C ALA A 48 -8.67 -3.38 -7.10
N MET A 49 -8.47 -3.90 -8.31
CA MET A 49 -7.86 -3.16 -9.41
C MET A 49 -8.68 -1.93 -9.81
N GLU A 50 -9.99 -2.06 -9.96
CA GLU A 50 -10.88 -0.94 -10.25
C GLU A 50 -10.82 0.15 -9.17
N THR A 51 -10.76 -0.24 -7.90
CA THR A 51 -10.61 0.70 -6.78
C THR A 51 -9.28 1.45 -6.88
N ALA A 52 -8.17 0.76 -7.11
CA ALA A 52 -6.86 1.38 -7.32
C ALA A 52 -6.89 2.36 -8.51
N GLY A 53 -7.55 1.97 -9.61
CA GLY A 53 -7.70 2.81 -10.79
C GLY A 53 -8.48 4.11 -10.58
N ARG A 54 -9.35 4.14 -9.57
CA ARG A 54 -10.07 5.37 -9.16
C ARG A 54 -9.25 6.22 -8.18
N ILE A 55 -8.46 5.57 -7.33
CA ILE A 55 -7.63 6.25 -6.33
C ILE A 55 -6.51 7.03 -7.00
N VAL A 56 -5.83 6.45 -8.00
CA VAL A 56 -4.67 7.06 -8.65
C VAL A 56 -4.93 8.46 -9.20
N PRO A 57 -5.93 8.71 -10.07
CA PRO A 57 -6.19 10.05 -10.58
C PRO A 57 -6.58 11.02 -9.46
N LEU A 58 -7.38 10.58 -8.49
CA LEU A 58 -7.80 11.42 -7.37
C LEU A 58 -6.62 11.83 -6.48
N ALA A 59 -5.71 10.91 -6.19
CA ALA A 59 -4.51 11.22 -5.43
C ALA A 59 -3.64 12.26 -6.13
N ARG A 60 -3.53 12.19 -7.46
CA ARG A 60 -2.82 13.19 -8.28
C ARG A 60 -3.52 14.56 -8.26
N GLU A 61 -4.84 14.60 -8.36
CA GLU A 61 -5.62 15.83 -8.24
C GLU A 61 -5.42 16.51 -6.87
N LEU A 62 -5.19 15.71 -5.82
CA LEU A 62 -4.90 16.19 -4.48
C LEU A 62 -3.43 16.61 -4.28
N GLY A 63 -2.60 16.51 -5.31
CA GLY A 63 -1.20 16.95 -5.28
C GLY A 63 -0.21 15.91 -4.75
N ILE A 64 -0.62 14.65 -4.58
CA ILE A 64 0.30 13.57 -4.21
C ILE A 64 1.14 13.20 -5.44
N THR A 65 2.41 13.50 -5.41
CA THR A 65 3.33 13.31 -6.54
C THR A 65 3.97 11.92 -6.56
N ARG A 66 4.22 11.33 -5.39
CA ARG A 66 4.83 10.00 -5.27
C ARG A 66 3.76 8.96 -4.94
N LEU A 67 3.37 8.19 -5.95
CA LEU A 67 2.40 7.10 -5.86
C LEU A 67 3.08 5.80 -6.24
N LEU A 68 3.02 4.80 -5.36
CA LEU A 68 3.60 3.49 -5.57
C LEU A 68 2.55 2.40 -5.44
N GLY A 69 2.44 1.53 -6.43
CA GLY A 69 1.63 0.34 -6.39
C GLY A 69 2.30 -0.77 -5.58
N ILE A 70 1.53 -1.45 -4.76
CA ILE A 70 1.96 -2.65 -4.02
C ILE A 70 1.06 -3.80 -4.44
N ALA A 71 1.59 -4.75 -5.21
CA ALA A 71 0.84 -5.96 -5.51
C ALA A 71 0.79 -6.85 -4.26
N ASN A 72 -0.40 -7.18 -3.79
CA ASN A 72 -0.58 -7.95 -2.57
C ASN A 72 -1.27 -9.29 -2.86
N LYS A 73 -0.92 -10.30 -2.09
CA LYS A 73 -1.48 -11.66 -2.18
C LYS A 73 -1.28 -12.32 -3.55
N VAL A 74 -0.16 -12.07 -4.18
CA VAL A 74 0.22 -12.66 -5.47
C VAL A 74 0.49 -14.15 -5.30
N ARG A 75 -0.25 -15.01 -6.01
CA ARG A 75 -0.12 -16.46 -5.91
C ARG A 75 0.72 -17.08 -7.02
N ASP A 76 0.64 -16.50 -8.20
CA ASP A 76 1.27 -17.04 -9.40
C ASP A 76 1.62 -15.94 -10.40
N THR A 77 2.14 -16.37 -11.53
CA THR A 77 2.55 -15.45 -12.61
C THR A 77 1.37 -14.80 -13.33
N GLU A 78 0.17 -15.36 -13.27
CA GLU A 78 -1.03 -14.78 -13.86
C GLU A 78 -1.50 -13.58 -13.00
N ASP A 79 -1.58 -13.77 -11.68
CA ASP A 79 -1.84 -12.69 -10.71
C ASP A 79 -0.85 -11.54 -10.88
N SER A 80 0.45 -11.86 -10.91
CA SER A 80 1.54 -10.87 -11.10
C SER A 80 1.35 -10.08 -12.39
N ARG A 81 1.10 -10.78 -13.50
CA ARG A 81 0.90 -10.14 -14.80
C ARG A 81 -0.32 -9.22 -14.80
N ALA A 82 -1.46 -9.72 -14.28
CA ALA A 82 -2.71 -8.96 -14.24
C ALA A 82 -2.55 -7.63 -13.48
N ILE A 83 -1.94 -7.65 -12.29
CA ILE A 83 -1.70 -6.44 -11.50
C ILE A 83 -0.71 -5.53 -12.22
N ARG A 84 0.38 -6.07 -12.74
CA ARG A 84 1.42 -5.29 -13.42
C ARG A 84 0.90 -4.57 -14.66
N ASP A 85 0.12 -5.27 -15.49
CA ASP A 85 -0.46 -4.68 -16.69
C ASP A 85 -1.51 -3.63 -16.33
N TYR A 86 -2.29 -3.87 -15.28
CA TYR A 86 -3.26 -2.90 -14.79
C TYR A 86 -2.57 -1.63 -14.24
N CYS A 87 -1.58 -1.77 -13.38
CA CYS A 87 -0.81 -0.65 -12.85
C CYS A 87 -0.18 0.19 -13.98
N ARG A 88 0.40 -0.48 -14.97
CA ARG A 88 0.96 0.18 -16.17
C ARG A 88 -0.12 0.97 -16.93
N SER A 89 -1.32 0.42 -17.08
CA SER A 89 -2.43 1.10 -17.76
C SER A 89 -2.91 2.37 -17.05
N LYS A 90 -2.62 2.48 -15.75
CA LYS A 90 -2.96 3.63 -14.89
C LYS A 90 -1.76 4.54 -14.61
N ASP A 91 -0.62 4.28 -15.27
CA ASP A 91 0.62 4.99 -15.02
C ASP A 91 1.01 4.97 -13.51
N LEU A 92 0.78 3.84 -12.85
CA LEU A 92 1.13 3.58 -11.47
C LEU A 92 2.38 2.69 -11.45
N GLU A 93 3.47 3.22 -10.90
CA GLU A 93 4.70 2.45 -10.69
C GLU A 93 4.47 1.33 -9.67
N LEU A 94 4.78 0.09 -10.04
CA LEU A 94 4.72 -1.04 -9.13
C LEU A 94 6.06 -1.18 -8.39
N ALA A 95 6.04 -0.88 -7.09
CA ALA A 95 7.24 -0.91 -6.26
C ALA A 95 7.63 -2.34 -5.85
N ILE A 96 6.66 -3.17 -5.49
CA ILE A 96 6.92 -4.52 -5.01
C ILE A 96 5.72 -5.45 -5.22
N GLU A 97 6.01 -6.75 -5.25
CA GLU A 97 5.02 -7.82 -5.19
C GLU A 97 5.16 -8.58 -3.87
N ILE A 98 4.09 -8.61 -3.10
CA ILE A 98 3.98 -9.35 -1.85
C ILE A 98 3.25 -10.66 -2.14
N PRO A 99 3.90 -11.82 -1.94
CA PRO A 99 3.29 -13.11 -2.24
C PRO A 99 2.15 -13.44 -1.26
N PHE A 100 1.23 -14.26 -1.71
CA PHE A 100 0.29 -14.92 -0.82
C PHE A 100 1.06 -15.88 0.10
N ASP A 101 0.84 -15.76 1.41
CA ASP A 101 1.60 -16.49 2.40
C ASP A 101 0.67 -16.97 3.54
N ASP A 102 0.62 -18.27 3.74
CA ASP A 102 -0.19 -18.86 4.82
C ASP A 102 0.34 -18.54 6.22
N ALA A 103 1.60 -18.13 6.34
CA ALA A 103 2.17 -17.67 7.61
C ALA A 103 1.43 -16.43 8.14
N VAL A 104 0.95 -15.54 7.26
CA VAL A 104 0.14 -14.37 7.62
C VAL A 104 -1.14 -14.81 8.36
N ARG A 105 -1.87 -15.78 7.79
CA ARG A 105 -3.09 -16.30 8.41
C ARG A 105 -2.81 -17.04 9.72
N ALA A 106 -1.68 -17.73 9.78
CA ALA A 106 -1.28 -18.46 10.99
C ALA A 106 -0.93 -17.50 12.14
N ALA A 107 -0.21 -16.41 11.87
CA ALA A 107 0.10 -15.36 12.84
C ALA A 107 -1.17 -14.64 13.30
N ASP A 108 -2.02 -14.23 12.38
CA ASP A 108 -3.30 -13.54 12.66
C ASP A 108 -4.21 -14.36 13.59
N ARG A 109 -4.37 -15.67 13.35
CA ARG A 109 -5.15 -16.57 14.23
C ARG A 109 -4.62 -16.63 15.67
N ARG A 110 -3.34 -16.37 15.87
CA ARG A 110 -2.70 -16.34 17.19
C ARG A 110 -2.71 -14.94 17.82
N GLY A 111 -3.15 -13.93 17.06
CA GLY A 111 -3.10 -12.53 17.47
C GLY A 111 -1.68 -11.99 17.55
N HIS A 112 -0.77 -12.53 16.74
CA HIS A 112 0.63 -12.11 16.67
C HIS A 112 0.91 -11.34 15.38
N ALA A 113 1.89 -10.44 15.44
CA ALA A 113 2.41 -9.82 14.23
C ALA A 113 3.24 -10.85 13.43
N LEU A 114 3.14 -10.81 12.09
CA LEU A 114 3.89 -11.72 11.22
C LEU A 114 5.39 -11.63 11.47
N ILE A 115 5.91 -10.44 11.72
CA ILE A 115 7.35 -10.21 11.95
C ILE A 115 7.86 -10.92 13.21
N ASP A 116 7.02 -11.12 14.22
CA ASP A 116 7.38 -11.81 15.45
C ASP A 116 7.28 -13.33 15.30
N ASP A 117 6.31 -13.79 14.51
CA ASP A 117 5.96 -15.21 14.36
C ASP A 117 6.75 -15.90 13.25
N ALA A 118 6.97 -15.22 12.15
CA ALA A 118 7.64 -15.74 10.96
C ALA A 118 8.43 -14.62 10.24
N PRO A 119 9.50 -14.09 10.86
CA PRO A 119 10.28 -12.97 10.30
C PRO A 119 10.94 -13.30 8.96
N ASP A 120 11.20 -14.57 8.72
CA ASP A 120 11.81 -15.07 7.48
C ASP A 120 10.81 -15.49 6.40
N SER A 121 9.52 -15.30 6.63
CA SER A 121 8.50 -15.64 5.64
C SER A 121 8.63 -14.78 4.39
N PRO A 122 8.18 -15.27 3.21
CA PRO A 122 8.24 -14.49 1.98
C PRO A 122 7.58 -13.13 2.09
N THR A 123 6.43 -13.04 2.75
CA THR A 123 5.71 -11.78 2.98
C THR A 123 6.49 -10.84 3.90
N ALA A 124 7.06 -11.33 5.02
CA ALA A 124 7.84 -10.48 5.92
C ALA A 124 9.07 -9.90 5.23
N ARG A 125 9.76 -10.70 4.42
CA ARG A 125 10.91 -10.24 3.62
C ARG A 125 10.50 -9.18 2.60
N ALA A 126 9.41 -9.41 1.86
CA ALA A 126 8.93 -8.44 0.88
C ALA A 126 8.57 -7.10 1.53
N VAL A 127 7.90 -7.11 2.69
CA VAL A 127 7.59 -5.87 3.43
C VAL A 127 8.87 -5.18 3.91
N ALA A 128 9.86 -5.92 4.39
CA ALA A 128 11.15 -5.37 4.78
C ALA A 128 11.91 -4.75 3.59
N ASP A 129 11.83 -5.36 2.41
CA ASP A 129 12.41 -4.82 1.18
C ASP A 129 11.71 -3.52 0.77
N LEU A 130 10.38 -3.47 0.85
CA LEU A 130 9.62 -2.24 0.61
C LEU A 130 10.05 -1.13 1.57
N ALA A 131 10.15 -1.42 2.85
CA ALA A 131 10.59 -0.45 3.84
C ALA A 131 11.97 0.14 3.47
N ARG A 132 12.93 -0.68 3.05
CA ARG A 132 14.26 -0.21 2.60
C ARG A 132 14.24 0.63 1.34
N GLN A 133 13.23 0.50 0.48
CA GLN A 133 13.08 1.34 -0.73
C GLN A 133 12.49 2.71 -0.43
N LEU A 134 11.76 2.82 0.69
CA LEU A 134 11.10 4.06 1.08
C LEU A 134 12.02 5.01 1.86
N TYR A 135 13.07 4.46 2.45
CA TYR A 135 14.11 5.15 3.24
C TYR A 135 15.43 5.22 2.49
#